data_76b5801f8875461bc1d69df0ec29c986
#
_entry.id   76b5801f8875461bc1d69df0ec29c986
#
_cell.length_a   1.000
_cell.length_b   1.000
_cell.length_c   1.000
_cell.angle_alpha   90.00
_cell.angle_beta   90.00
_cell.angle_gamma   90.00
#
_symmetry.space_group_name_H-M   'P 1'
#
loop_
_entity.id
_entity.type
_entity.pdbx_description
1 polymer ?
#
loop_
_entity_poly.entity_id
_entity_poly.type
_entity_poly.pdbx_seq_one_letter_code
_entity_poly.pdbx_strand_id
1 'polypeptide(L)'
;NAQHRKSANPILSGFHADPEILYSRQTKRYYIYPTSDGFPGWGGSYFKVFSSRNLKEWKEERVILDMKKDVSWANGNAWAPCIEEKEIDGKYKYFFYYSANSVTNKGKQIGVATANSPTGPFTDSGKPIITSSPVGQGQQIDVDVFTDPTSGKSYLYWGNGYMAGAELNNDMLSVKEETITVMTPKGGTLQTYAFREAPYVFFRKGVYYFLWSVDDTGSPNYHVAYGTGNSPLGPIQVAKEPIILIQSPKDEIYGPAHCSVLQVPDKKDSWFIVYHRINKEYLKHGPGWHREVCIDPVSYTHLRA
;
A
#
# COMPACT_ATOMS: atom_id res chain seq x y z
N ASN A 1 17.93 33.47 -5.48
CA ASN A 1 17.11 33.21 -4.27
C ASN A 1 16.10 32.12 -4.59
N ALA A 2 16.54 30.86 -4.51
CA ALA A 2 15.63 29.73 -4.50
C ALA A 2 14.89 29.78 -3.16
N GLN A 3 13.66 30.28 -3.18
CA GLN A 3 12.74 30.07 -2.08
C GLN A 3 12.53 28.56 -1.95
N HIS A 4 13.05 27.97 -0.86
CA HIS A 4 12.67 26.65 -0.45
C HIS A 4 11.15 26.65 -0.26
N ARG A 5 10.41 26.10 -1.22
CA ARG A 5 8.99 25.81 -1.00
C ARG A 5 8.92 24.87 0.17
N LYS A 6 8.32 25.31 1.28
CA LYS A 6 7.96 24.41 2.38
C LYS A 6 7.16 23.27 1.76
N SER A 7 7.61 22.03 1.96
CA SER A 7 6.84 20.84 1.60
C SER A 7 5.44 20.98 2.20
N ALA A 8 4.39 20.71 1.40
CA ALA A 8 3.02 20.70 1.88
C ALA A 8 2.69 19.45 2.73
N ASN A 9 3.66 18.58 2.94
CA ASN A 9 3.51 17.38 3.76
C ASN A 9 3.45 17.70 5.26
N PRO A 10 2.62 16.99 6.04
CA PRO A 10 1.71 15.93 5.61
C PRO A 10 0.49 16.47 4.88
N ILE A 11 -0.11 15.66 4.00
CA ILE A 11 -1.28 16.07 3.21
C ILE A 11 -2.62 15.74 3.85
N LEU A 12 -2.65 14.83 4.82
CA LEU A 12 -3.86 14.48 5.57
C LEU A 12 -3.75 14.98 7.00
N SER A 13 -4.83 15.49 7.55
CA SER A 13 -4.93 15.82 8.97
C SER A 13 -5.04 14.55 9.81
N GLY A 14 -4.42 14.56 11.00
CA GLY A 14 -4.42 13.43 11.92
C GLY A 14 -3.38 12.38 11.56
N PHE A 15 -3.39 11.28 12.30
CA PHE A 15 -2.43 10.19 12.10
C PHE A 15 -2.99 9.14 11.19
N HIS A 16 -2.29 8.90 10.10
CA HIS A 16 -2.63 7.91 9.09
C HIS A 16 -1.35 7.31 8.52
N ALA A 17 -1.43 6.06 8.09
CA ALA A 17 -0.26 5.32 7.61
C ALA A 17 -0.61 4.46 6.40
N ASP A 18 0.42 3.85 5.78
CA ASP A 18 0.26 2.83 4.75
C ASP A 18 -0.69 3.26 3.62
N PRO A 19 -0.48 4.45 3.03
CA PRO A 19 -1.48 5.03 2.14
C PRO A 19 -1.52 4.35 0.77
N GLU A 20 -2.72 4.03 0.32
CA GLU A 20 -2.99 3.62 -1.06
C GLU A 20 -3.67 4.75 -1.80
N ILE A 21 -3.14 5.14 -2.95
CA ILE A 21 -3.72 6.19 -3.79
C ILE A 21 -4.39 5.60 -5.03
N LEU A 22 -5.56 6.13 -5.37
CA LEU A 22 -6.33 5.79 -6.56
C LEU A 22 -6.74 7.06 -7.29
N TYR A 23 -6.58 7.07 -8.62
CA TYR A 23 -7.34 7.97 -9.47
C TYR A 23 -8.55 7.20 -10.02
N SER A 24 -9.76 7.69 -9.74
CA SER A 24 -10.99 7.08 -10.22
C SER A 24 -11.38 7.65 -11.58
N ARG A 25 -11.52 6.77 -12.57
CA ARG A 25 -12.03 7.15 -13.89
C ARG A 25 -13.53 7.46 -13.87
N GLN A 26 -14.26 6.88 -12.91
CA GLN A 26 -15.68 7.13 -12.72
C GLN A 26 -15.93 8.55 -12.25
N THR A 27 -15.22 8.98 -11.20
CA THR A 27 -15.46 10.28 -10.55
C THR A 27 -14.50 11.37 -11.01
N LYS A 28 -13.40 11.00 -11.67
CA LYS A 28 -12.29 11.90 -12.07
C LYS A 28 -11.69 12.64 -10.89
N ARG A 29 -11.57 11.93 -9.76
CA ARG A 29 -10.95 12.42 -8.52
C ARG A 29 -9.92 11.43 -8.01
N TYR A 30 -9.09 11.92 -7.11
CA TYR A 30 -8.08 11.13 -6.39
C TYR A 30 -8.61 10.72 -5.03
N TYR A 31 -8.23 9.51 -4.61
CA TYR A 31 -8.62 8.96 -3.31
C TYR A 31 -7.40 8.38 -2.60
N ILE A 32 -7.31 8.58 -1.29
CA ILE A 32 -6.33 7.89 -0.44
C ILE A 32 -7.08 7.05 0.57
N TYR A 33 -6.65 5.80 0.68
CA TYR A 33 -7.15 4.79 1.63
C TYR A 33 -6.01 4.44 2.58
N PRO A 34 -5.95 5.04 3.77
CA PRO A 34 -4.86 4.77 4.72
C PRO A 34 -5.28 3.81 5.80
N THR A 35 -4.29 3.32 6.55
CA THR A 35 -4.48 2.79 7.90
C THR A 35 -4.83 3.93 8.84
N SER A 36 -5.84 3.77 9.69
CA SER A 36 -6.11 4.71 10.78
C SER A 36 -5.09 4.49 11.89
N ASP A 37 -4.31 5.52 12.19
CA ASP A 37 -3.16 5.45 13.11
C ASP A 37 -3.37 6.34 14.33
N GLY A 38 -2.40 6.35 15.26
CA GLY A 38 -2.49 7.08 16.53
C GLY A 38 -3.13 6.27 17.64
N PHE A 39 -3.35 4.99 17.44
CA PHE A 39 -3.92 4.06 18.45
C PHE A 39 -2.83 3.17 19.02
N PRO A 40 -2.82 2.93 20.36
CA PRO A 40 -1.85 2.03 20.97
C PRO A 40 -1.82 0.65 20.30
N GLY A 41 -0.62 0.13 20.07
CA GLY A 41 -0.42 -1.17 19.45
C GLY A 41 -0.88 -1.25 18.00
N TRP A 42 -0.90 -0.11 17.29
CA TRP A 42 -1.45 -0.02 15.92
C TRP A 42 -2.89 -0.52 15.86
N GLY A 43 -3.68 -0.23 16.91
CA GLY A 43 -4.97 -0.85 17.18
C GLY A 43 -6.17 -0.23 16.47
N GLY A 44 -5.98 0.59 15.46
CA GLY A 44 -7.09 1.11 14.65
C GLY A 44 -7.93 -0.03 14.08
N SER A 45 -9.26 0.12 14.12
CA SER A 45 -10.20 -0.95 13.75
C SER A 45 -11.09 -0.61 12.57
N TYR A 46 -10.85 0.50 11.90
CA TYR A 46 -11.66 0.96 10.77
C TYR A 46 -10.81 1.64 9.71
N PHE A 47 -11.34 1.66 8.50
CA PHE A 47 -10.72 2.35 7.36
C PHE A 47 -11.56 3.57 6.95
N LYS A 48 -10.87 4.65 6.62
CA LYS A 48 -11.44 5.87 6.04
C LYS A 48 -11.02 6.04 4.59
N VAL A 49 -11.69 6.94 3.89
CA VAL A 49 -11.26 7.41 2.58
C VAL A 49 -11.23 8.94 2.55
N PHE A 50 -10.20 9.46 1.90
CA PHE A 50 -10.00 10.88 1.64
C PHE A 50 -10.05 11.12 0.13
N SER A 51 -10.57 12.26 -0.29
CA SER A 51 -10.65 12.62 -1.71
C SER A 51 -10.00 13.95 -2.01
N SER A 52 -9.54 14.11 -3.24
CA SER A 52 -8.97 15.36 -3.73
C SER A 52 -9.26 15.53 -5.23
N ARG A 53 -9.36 16.77 -5.67
CA ARG A 53 -9.43 17.11 -7.10
C ARG A 53 -8.05 17.42 -7.70
N ASN A 54 -7.06 17.74 -6.86
CA ASN A 54 -5.81 18.36 -7.30
C ASN A 54 -4.56 17.82 -6.60
N LEU A 55 -4.66 16.80 -5.75
CA LEU A 55 -3.59 16.21 -4.94
C LEU A 55 -3.06 17.13 -3.83
N LYS A 56 -3.59 18.34 -3.67
CA LYS A 56 -3.13 19.32 -2.69
C LYS A 56 -4.07 19.44 -1.50
N GLU A 57 -5.36 19.55 -1.77
CA GLU A 57 -6.41 19.67 -0.76
C GLU A 57 -7.17 18.37 -0.67
N TRP A 58 -7.28 17.82 0.54
CA TRP A 58 -7.88 16.53 0.81
C TRP A 58 -9.04 16.67 1.78
N LYS A 59 -10.13 16.01 1.43
CA LYS A 59 -11.35 15.95 2.24
C LYS A 59 -11.52 14.56 2.82
N GLU A 60 -11.71 14.45 4.14
CA GLU A 60 -12.15 13.22 4.77
C GLU A 60 -13.62 12.96 4.37
N GLU A 61 -13.85 11.86 3.65
CA GLU A 61 -15.19 11.54 3.16
C GLU A 61 -15.99 10.78 4.20
N ARG A 62 -15.51 9.62 4.63
CA ARG A 62 -16.21 8.76 5.59
C ARG A 62 -15.39 7.58 6.03
N VAL A 63 -15.84 6.89 7.08
CA VAL A 63 -15.45 5.52 7.39
C VAL A 63 -16.13 4.58 6.39
N ILE A 64 -15.35 3.74 5.73
CA ILE A 64 -15.83 2.86 4.65
C ILE A 64 -15.98 1.41 5.08
N LEU A 65 -15.27 0.98 6.11
CA LEU A 65 -15.31 -0.38 6.63
C LEU A 65 -14.82 -0.39 8.08
N ASP A 66 -15.62 -0.92 8.99
CA ASP A 66 -15.31 -1.05 10.40
C ASP A 66 -15.25 -2.54 10.77
N MET A 67 -14.11 -3.00 11.26
CA MET A 67 -13.89 -4.41 11.59
C MET A 67 -14.88 -4.94 12.63
N LYS A 68 -15.29 -4.08 13.56
CA LYS A 68 -16.19 -4.47 14.65
C LYS A 68 -17.66 -4.54 14.25
N LYS A 69 -18.04 -3.82 13.20
CA LYS A 69 -19.43 -3.70 12.75
C LYS A 69 -19.70 -4.45 11.44
N ASP A 70 -18.73 -4.43 10.54
CA ASP A 70 -18.96 -4.78 9.14
C ASP A 70 -18.28 -6.09 8.73
N VAL A 71 -17.37 -6.64 9.57
CA VAL A 71 -16.56 -7.80 9.21
C VAL A 71 -16.69 -8.89 10.26
N SER A 72 -17.34 -9.99 9.87
CA SER A 72 -17.65 -11.09 10.79
C SER A 72 -16.43 -11.91 11.22
N TRP A 73 -15.41 -12.00 10.38
CA TRP A 73 -14.23 -12.82 10.61
C TRP A 73 -13.08 -12.08 11.33
N ALA A 74 -13.18 -10.76 11.48
CA ALA A 74 -12.12 -9.92 12.05
C ALA A 74 -12.62 -9.11 13.26
N ASN A 75 -11.70 -8.74 14.15
CA ASN A 75 -12.05 -8.02 15.37
C ASN A 75 -11.22 -6.75 15.64
N GLY A 76 -10.26 -6.43 14.79
CA GLY A 76 -9.45 -5.23 14.97
C GLY A 76 -8.15 -5.26 14.19
N ASN A 77 -7.29 -4.28 14.44
CA ASN A 77 -6.01 -4.08 13.75
C ASN A 77 -6.19 -4.06 12.23
N ALA A 78 -7.01 -3.12 11.78
CA ALA A 78 -7.31 -2.89 10.37
C ALA A 78 -6.13 -2.17 9.70
N TRP A 79 -5.33 -2.89 8.90
CA TRP A 79 -4.05 -2.42 8.41
C TRP A 79 -3.93 -2.45 6.89
N ALA A 80 -3.17 -1.46 6.40
CA ALA A 80 -2.53 -1.45 5.08
C ALA A 80 -3.43 -1.94 3.95
N PRO A 81 -4.45 -1.14 3.59
CA PRO A 81 -5.39 -1.50 2.53
C PRO A 81 -4.84 -1.21 1.14
N CYS A 82 -5.45 -1.82 0.14
CA CYS A 82 -5.30 -1.42 -1.25
C CYS A 82 -6.65 -1.45 -1.97
N ILE A 83 -6.71 -0.84 -3.13
CA ILE A 83 -7.93 -0.65 -3.88
C ILE A 83 -7.71 -0.88 -5.38
N GLU A 84 -8.68 -1.50 -6.04
CA GLU A 84 -8.72 -1.60 -7.51
C GLU A 84 -10.07 -1.15 -8.03
N GLU A 85 -10.05 -0.28 -9.02
CA GLU A 85 -11.24 0.11 -9.78
C GLU A 85 -11.31 -0.73 -11.05
N LYS A 86 -12.46 -1.34 -11.31
CA LYS A 86 -12.71 -2.07 -12.56
C LYS A 86 -14.01 -1.64 -13.19
N GLU A 87 -13.99 -1.50 -14.50
CA GLU A 87 -15.20 -1.35 -15.29
C GLU A 87 -15.62 -2.73 -15.82
N ILE A 88 -16.82 -3.18 -15.41
CA ILE A 88 -17.37 -4.50 -15.77
C ILE A 88 -18.75 -4.27 -16.36
N ASP A 89 -18.95 -4.62 -17.65
CA ASP A 89 -20.21 -4.44 -18.35
C ASP A 89 -20.74 -3.00 -18.29
N GLY A 90 -19.85 -2.04 -18.44
CA GLY A 90 -20.18 -0.61 -18.42
C GLY A 90 -20.43 -0.02 -17.03
N LYS A 91 -20.22 -0.79 -15.98
CA LYS A 91 -20.37 -0.35 -14.59
C LYS A 91 -19.06 -0.44 -13.84
N TYR A 92 -18.81 0.53 -12.96
CA TYR A 92 -17.63 0.52 -12.11
C TYR A 92 -17.87 -0.26 -10.84
N LYS A 93 -16.87 -1.07 -10.48
CA LYS A 93 -16.83 -1.81 -9.23
C LYS A 93 -15.47 -1.61 -8.57
N TYR A 94 -15.48 -1.54 -7.23
CA TYR A 94 -14.31 -1.28 -6.41
C TYR A 94 -14.04 -2.49 -5.52
N PHE A 95 -12.78 -2.94 -5.53
CA PHE A 95 -12.32 -4.06 -4.73
C PHE A 95 -11.31 -3.54 -3.73
N PHE A 96 -11.63 -3.67 -2.46
CA PHE A 96 -10.84 -3.16 -1.34
C PHE A 96 -10.30 -4.35 -0.56
N TYR A 97 -8.97 -4.49 -0.57
CA TYR A 97 -8.26 -5.55 0.15
C TYR A 97 -7.60 -4.98 1.38
N TYR A 98 -7.55 -5.73 2.47
CA TYR A 98 -7.03 -5.25 3.73
C TYR A 98 -6.59 -6.42 4.61
N SER A 99 -5.79 -6.14 5.66
CA SER A 99 -5.44 -7.11 6.68
C SER A 99 -6.05 -6.74 8.02
N ALA A 100 -6.39 -7.76 8.81
CA ALA A 100 -6.95 -7.60 10.13
C ALA A 100 -6.71 -8.85 10.99
N ASN A 101 -6.91 -8.71 12.30
CA ASN A 101 -6.87 -9.84 13.22
C ASN A 101 -8.08 -10.74 13.01
N SER A 102 -7.82 -12.04 12.84
CA SER A 102 -8.88 -13.04 12.80
C SER A 102 -9.50 -13.25 14.19
N VAL A 103 -10.83 -13.38 14.23
CA VAL A 103 -11.56 -13.72 15.46
C VAL A 103 -11.22 -15.11 16.03
N THR A 104 -10.59 -15.95 15.20
CA THR A 104 -10.20 -17.32 15.60
C THR A 104 -8.78 -17.40 16.14
N ASN A 105 -8.15 -16.28 16.45
CA ASN A 105 -6.76 -16.17 16.95
C ASN A 105 -5.70 -16.80 16.04
N LYS A 106 -5.95 -16.83 14.73
CA LYS A 106 -4.99 -17.33 13.73
C LYS A 106 -4.10 -16.23 13.17
N GLY A 107 -3.93 -15.13 13.91
CA GLY A 107 -3.11 -13.98 13.51
C GLY A 107 -3.78 -13.12 12.46
N LYS A 108 -2.96 -12.44 11.66
CA LYS A 108 -3.42 -11.60 10.58
C LYS A 108 -3.85 -12.42 9.37
N GLN A 109 -4.97 -12.01 8.80
CA GLN A 109 -5.48 -12.55 7.54
C GLN A 109 -5.89 -11.40 6.64
N ILE A 110 -6.01 -11.67 5.35
CA ILE A 110 -6.35 -10.66 4.34
C ILE A 110 -7.78 -10.88 3.89
N GLY A 111 -8.58 -9.81 3.92
CA GLY A 111 -9.96 -9.82 3.44
C GLY A 111 -10.15 -9.00 2.18
N VAL A 112 -11.35 -9.07 1.62
CA VAL A 112 -11.79 -8.27 0.48
C VAL A 112 -13.22 -7.80 0.67
N ALA A 113 -13.45 -6.54 0.39
CA ALA A 113 -14.77 -5.90 0.39
C ALA A 113 -15.02 -5.21 -0.94
N THR A 114 -16.28 -5.02 -1.31
CA THR A 114 -16.65 -4.44 -2.60
C THR A 114 -17.60 -3.27 -2.45
N ALA A 115 -17.58 -2.38 -3.45
CA ALA A 115 -18.48 -1.24 -3.53
C ALA A 115 -18.71 -0.85 -4.99
N ASN A 116 -19.70 0.02 -5.21
CA ASN A 116 -20.01 0.60 -6.52
C ASN A 116 -19.47 2.03 -6.67
N SER A 117 -18.85 2.54 -5.64
CA SER A 117 -18.31 3.89 -5.55
C SER A 117 -16.98 3.88 -4.79
N PRO A 118 -16.05 4.81 -5.10
CA PRO A 118 -14.78 4.91 -4.38
C PRO A 118 -14.91 5.18 -2.89
N THR A 119 -16.02 5.80 -2.49
CA THR A 119 -16.28 6.14 -1.08
C THR A 119 -17.20 5.14 -0.38
N GLY A 120 -17.48 4.01 -1.02
CA GLY A 120 -18.35 2.99 -0.47
C GLY A 120 -19.84 3.36 -0.49
N PRO A 121 -20.62 2.75 0.38
CA PRO A 121 -20.22 1.78 1.41
C PRO A 121 -19.65 0.49 0.85
N PHE A 122 -18.67 -0.06 1.54
CA PHE A 122 -18.07 -1.36 1.19
C PHE A 122 -18.76 -2.49 1.93
N THR A 123 -18.96 -3.59 1.23
CA THR A 123 -19.52 -4.82 1.79
C THR A 123 -18.44 -5.89 1.80
N ASP A 124 -18.10 -6.39 2.99
CA ASP A 124 -17.11 -7.46 3.14
C ASP A 124 -17.62 -8.76 2.53
N SER A 125 -16.69 -9.56 1.96
CA SER A 125 -17.04 -10.84 1.35
C SER A 125 -17.46 -11.92 2.35
N GLY A 126 -17.25 -11.68 3.66
CA GLY A 126 -17.66 -12.59 4.73
C GLY A 126 -16.60 -13.58 5.17
N LYS A 127 -15.50 -13.69 4.45
CA LYS A 127 -14.37 -14.57 4.78
C LYS A 127 -13.06 -13.99 4.26
N PRO A 128 -11.92 -14.33 4.87
CA PRO A 128 -10.63 -13.89 4.35
C PRO A 128 -10.31 -14.58 3.01
N ILE A 129 -9.56 -13.87 2.17
CA ILE A 129 -9.06 -14.37 0.90
C ILE A 129 -7.69 -15.07 1.07
N ILE A 130 -6.86 -14.59 2.00
CA ILE A 130 -5.56 -15.18 2.36
C ILE A 130 -5.57 -15.50 3.84
N THR A 131 -5.32 -16.77 4.19
CA THR A 131 -5.45 -17.26 5.56
C THR A 131 -4.15 -17.78 6.16
N SER A 132 -3.15 -18.11 5.34
CA SER A 132 -1.92 -18.73 5.81
C SER A 132 -0.71 -18.30 5.00
N SER A 133 0.47 -18.46 5.60
CA SER A 133 1.74 -18.16 4.95
C SER A 133 2.15 -19.28 4.00
N PRO A 134 2.58 -18.96 2.78
CA PRO A 134 3.13 -19.97 1.86
C PRO A 134 4.51 -20.49 2.29
N VAL A 135 5.14 -19.87 3.28
CA VAL A 135 6.46 -20.26 3.81
C VAL A 135 6.40 -20.77 5.25
N GLY A 136 5.19 -20.88 5.84
CA GLY A 136 4.99 -21.42 7.18
C GLY A 136 5.30 -20.45 8.33
N GLN A 137 5.73 -19.23 8.03
CA GLN A 137 6.07 -18.18 9.01
C GLN A 137 5.78 -16.80 8.44
N GLY A 138 5.92 -15.75 9.25
CA GLY A 138 5.62 -14.37 8.86
C GLY A 138 4.14 -14.02 9.02
N GLN A 139 3.78 -12.84 8.55
CA GLN A 139 2.42 -12.33 8.67
C GLN A 139 1.76 -12.12 7.30
N GLN A 140 0.47 -12.36 7.23
CA GLN A 140 -0.37 -12.12 6.06
C GLN A 140 -0.93 -10.70 6.17
N ILE A 141 -0.10 -9.74 5.82
CA ILE A 141 -0.42 -8.31 5.86
C ILE A 141 0.10 -7.61 4.61
N ASP A 142 -0.21 -6.32 4.49
CA ASP A 142 0.37 -5.41 3.50
C ASP A 142 0.07 -5.85 2.07
N VAL A 143 -1.20 -6.01 1.81
CA VAL A 143 -1.69 -6.46 0.51
C VAL A 143 -1.60 -5.34 -0.52
N ASP A 144 -1.22 -5.70 -1.75
CA ASP A 144 -1.29 -4.84 -2.93
C ASP A 144 -2.02 -5.56 -4.06
N VAL A 145 -2.77 -4.82 -4.85
CA VAL A 145 -3.49 -5.32 -6.02
C VAL A 145 -2.99 -4.59 -7.27
N PHE A 146 -2.74 -5.35 -8.33
CA PHE A 146 -2.22 -4.81 -9.58
C PHE A 146 -2.90 -5.49 -10.76
N THR A 147 -3.42 -4.71 -11.69
CA THR A 147 -3.92 -5.22 -12.98
C THR A 147 -2.90 -4.95 -14.06
N ASP A 148 -2.40 -6.01 -14.67
CA ASP A 148 -1.40 -5.95 -15.72
C ASP A 148 -2.02 -5.36 -17.00
N PRO A 149 -1.55 -4.19 -17.48
CA PRO A 149 -2.09 -3.59 -18.68
C PRO A 149 -1.79 -4.39 -19.94
N THR A 150 -0.82 -5.30 -19.92
CA THR A 150 -0.46 -6.12 -21.09
C THR A 150 -1.40 -7.31 -21.29
N SER A 151 -1.91 -7.89 -20.21
CA SER A 151 -2.74 -9.09 -20.26
C SER A 151 -4.18 -8.87 -19.78
N GLY A 152 -4.42 -7.80 -19.02
CA GLY A 152 -5.68 -7.57 -18.34
C GLY A 152 -5.90 -8.43 -17.09
N LYS A 153 -4.95 -9.31 -16.74
CA LYS A 153 -5.01 -10.13 -15.55
C LYS A 153 -4.70 -9.31 -14.31
N SER A 154 -5.32 -9.66 -13.19
CA SER A 154 -5.11 -9.02 -11.90
C SER A 154 -4.35 -9.93 -10.94
N TYR A 155 -3.49 -9.31 -10.13
CA TYR A 155 -2.59 -10.00 -9.21
C TYR A 155 -2.72 -9.40 -7.82
N LEU A 156 -2.50 -10.24 -6.81
CA LEU A 156 -2.45 -9.85 -5.42
C LEU A 156 -1.04 -10.14 -4.89
N TYR A 157 -0.49 -9.20 -4.11
CA TYR A 157 0.82 -9.33 -3.47
C TYR A 157 0.66 -9.07 -1.98
N TRP A 158 1.44 -9.74 -1.14
CA TRP A 158 1.35 -9.57 0.31
C TRP A 158 2.58 -10.13 1.01
N GLY A 159 2.69 -9.86 2.30
CA GLY A 159 3.60 -10.55 3.20
C GLY A 159 4.42 -9.63 4.09
N ASN A 160 4.75 -10.15 5.25
CA ASN A 160 5.73 -9.60 6.19
C ASN A 160 6.67 -10.75 6.57
N GLY A 161 7.98 -10.53 6.40
CA GLY A 161 8.98 -11.57 6.53
C GLY A 161 9.13 -12.42 5.26
N TYR A 162 8.25 -12.27 4.30
CA TYR A 162 8.27 -12.86 2.97
C TYR A 162 7.43 -12.02 2.03
N MET A 163 7.67 -12.14 0.73
CA MET A 163 6.80 -11.57 -0.30
C MET A 163 6.18 -12.70 -1.12
N ALA A 164 4.87 -12.72 -1.20
CA ALA A 164 4.12 -13.62 -2.06
C ALA A 164 3.33 -12.84 -3.10
N GLY A 165 3.08 -13.48 -4.22
CA GLY A 165 2.19 -12.97 -5.27
C GLY A 165 1.37 -14.09 -5.85
N ALA A 166 0.18 -13.76 -6.38
CA ALA A 166 -0.70 -14.72 -7.03
C ALA A 166 -1.61 -14.02 -8.04
N GLU A 167 -2.07 -14.75 -9.05
CA GLU A 167 -3.10 -14.27 -9.95
C GLU A 167 -4.47 -14.38 -9.27
N LEU A 168 -5.26 -13.33 -9.36
CA LEU A 168 -6.64 -13.32 -8.92
C LEU A 168 -7.54 -14.03 -9.94
N ASN A 169 -8.58 -14.72 -9.46
CA ASN A 169 -9.67 -15.14 -10.33
C ASN A 169 -10.42 -13.91 -10.87
N ASN A 170 -11.19 -14.09 -11.93
CA ASN A 170 -11.85 -12.98 -12.61
C ASN A 170 -12.86 -12.22 -11.74
N ASP A 171 -13.41 -12.88 -10.73
CA ASP A 171 -14.30 -12.22 -9.77
C ASP A 171 -13.57 -11.29 -8.79
N MET A 172 -12.25 -11.35 -8.75
CA MET A 172 -11.40 -10.57 -7.85
C MET A 172 -11.54 -10.94 -6.35
N LEU A 173 -12.25 -12.00 -6.04
CA LEU A 173 -12.61 -12.41 -4.66
C LEU A 173 -11.85 -13.66 -4.18
N SER A 174 -11.01 -14.21 -5.03
CA SER A 174 -10.18 -15.38 -4.70
C SER A 174 -8.91 -15.39 -5.56
N VAL A 175 -7.88 -16.07 -5.07
CA VAL A 175 -6.65 -16.28 -5.83
C VAL A 175 -6.65 -17.65 -6.50
N LYS A 176 -5.94 -17.73 -7.62
CA LYS A 176 -5.61 -19.03 -8.23
C LYS A 176 -4.47 -19.65 -7.43
N GLU A 177 -4.78 -20.63 -6.60
CA GLU A 177 -3.84 -21.24 -5.66
C GLU A 177 -2.56 -21.75 -6.34
N GLU A 178 -2.66 -22.32 -7.53
CA GLU A 178 -1.54 -22.84 -8.31
C GLU A 178 -0.55 -21.75 -8.77
N THR A 179 -0.96 -20.49 -8.73
CA THR A 179 -0.11 -19.36 -9.13
C THR A 179 0.65 -18.74 -7.96
N ILE A 180 0.37 -19.12 -6.72
CA ILE A 180 1.05 -18.55 -5.55
C ILE A 180 2.56 -18.76 -5.69
N THR A 181 3.28 -17.64 -5.70
CA THR A 181 4.72 -17.58 -5.92
C THR A 181 5.37 -16.82 -4.77
N VAL A 182 6.40 -17.40 -4.19
CA VAL A 182 7.24 -16.69 -3.23
C VAL A 182 8.23 -15.84 -4.00
N MET A 183 8.16 -14.53 -3.84
CA MET A 183 8.88 -13.54 -4.63
C MET A 183 9.89 -12.75 -3.80
N THR A 184 10.11 -13.12 -2.56
CA THR A 184 10.98 -12.38 -1.63
C THR A 184 12.32 -12.06 -2.26
N PRO A 185 12.69 -10.77 -2.40
CA PRO A 185 14.03 -10.41 -2.83
C PRO A 185 15.07 -11.01 -1.88
N LYS A 186 16.08 -11.65 -2.43
CA LYS A 186 17.12 -12.33 -1.64
C LYS A 186 18.24 -11.37 -1.28
N GLY A 187 18.73 -11.47 -0.04
CA GLY A 187 19.90 -10.74 0.42
C GLY A 187 19.59 -9.32 0.90
N GLY A 188 20.61 -8.49 0.95
CA GLY A 188 20.53 -7.15 1.50
C GLY A 188 20.65 -7.13 3.02
N THR A 189 20.70 -5.90 3.54
CA THR A 189 20.75 -5.59 4.96
C THR A 189 19.65 -4.60 5.32
N LEU A 190 19.50 -4.29 6.60
CA LEU A 190 18.58 -3.25 7.07
C LEU A 190 18.97 -1.85 6.55
N GLN A 191 20.20 -1.67 6.11
CA GLN A 191 20.69 -0.41 5.52
C GLN A 191 20.56 -0.40 4.00
N THR A 192 20.21 -1.51 3.36
CA THR A 192 20.09 -1.62 1.91
C THR A 192 18.69 -2.04 1.50
N TYR A 193 18.46 -3.29 1.16
CA TYR A 193 17.21 -3.73 0.54
C TYR A 193 16.59 -4.99 1.15
N ALA A 194 17.02 -5.41 2.35
CA ALA A 194 16.43 -6.59 2.98
C ALA A 194 14.91 -6.45 3.09
N PHE A 195 14.17 -7.36 2.49
CA PHE A 195 12.72 -7.30 2.47
C PHE A 195 12.13 -7.43 3.88
N ARG A 196 11.26 -6.49 4.26
CA ARG A 196 10.46 -6.60 5.46
C ARG A 196 9.00 -6.79 5.13
N GLU A 197 8.40 -5.86 4.39
CA GLU A 197 6.97 -5.78 4.20
C GLU A 197 6.59 -4.79 3.09
N ALA A 198 5.29 -4.55 2.91
CA ALA A 198 4.73 -3.51 2.05
C ALA A 198 5.11 -3.65 0.56
N PRO A 199 4.85 -4.81 -0.06
CA PRO A 199 5.06 -4.93 -1.50
C PRO A 199 4.12 -4.00 -2.26
N TYR A 200 4.65 -3.38 -3.31
CA TYR A 200 3.87 -2.56 -4.24
C TYR A 200 4.37 -2.80 -5.66
N VAL A 201 3.45 -2.96 -6.61
CA VAL A 201 3.79 -3.29 -8.00
C VAL A 201 3.14 -2.31 -8.95
N PHE A 202 3.92 -1.82 -9.90
CA PHE A 202 3.39 -1.03 -11.02
C PHE A 202 4.16 -1.33 -12.31
N PHE A 203 3.59 -0.89 -13.42
CA PHE A 203 4.14 -1.13 -14.75
C PHE A 203 4.39 0.21 -15.45
N ARG A 204 5.58 0.33 -16.06
CA ARG A 204 5.94 1.51 -16.82
C ARG A 204 6.87 1.13 -17.97
N LYS A 205 6.49 1.50 -19.20
CA LYS A 205 7.32 1.33 -20.40
C LYS A 205 7.90 -0.09 -20.57
N GLY A 206 7.04 -1.09 -20.41
CA GLY A 206 7.42 -2.49 -20.61
C GLY A 206 8.11 -3.15 -19.43
N VAL A 207 8.26 -2.47 -18.31
CA VAL A 207 8.99 -2.97 -17.13
C VAL A 207 8.05 -3.03 -15.92
N TYR A 208 8.09 -4.14 -15.19
CA TYR A 208 7.41 -4.29 -13.90
C TYR A 208 8.33 -3.80 -12.80
N TYR A 209 7.83 -2.87 -11.98
CA TYR A 209 8.53 -2.31 -10.82
C TYR A 209 7.96 -2.92 -9.56
N PHE A 210 8.84 -3.43 -8.71
CA PHE A 210 8.49 -4.00 -7.40
C PHE A 210 9.14 -3.16 -6.31
N LEU A 211 8.32 -2.58 -5.46
CA LEU A 211 8.76 -1.78 -4.34
C LEU A 211 8.44 -2.51 -3.04
N TRP A 212 9.27 -2.32 -2.01
CA TRP A 212 9.03 -2.88 -0.69
C TRP A 212 9.66 -2.00 0.38
N SER A 213 9.25 -2.23 1.62
CA SER A 213 9.80 -1.51 2.77
C SER A 213 10.82 -2.36 3.51
N VAL A 214 11.85 -1.70 3.98
CA VAL A 214 13.00 -2.26 4.68
C VAL A 214 13.00 -1.74 6.11
N ASP A 215 13.35 -2.60 7.09
CA ASP A 215 13.36 -2.31 8.51
C ASP A 215 11.94 -2.23 9.11
N ASP A 216 11.84 -1.86 10.36
CA ASP A 216 10.59 -1.79 11.11
C ASP A 216 9.90 -0.44 10.93
N THR A 217 8.57 -0.43 10.84
CA THR A 217 7.79 0.80 10.67
C THR A 217 7.96 1.81 11.82
N GLY A 218 8.41 1.37 13.00
CA GLY A 218 8.75 2.24 14.13
C GLY A 218 10.16 2.81 14.09
N SER A 219 10.99 2.38 13.14
CA SER A 219 12.37 2.80 13.00
C SER A 219 12.50 4.06 12.13
N PRO A 220 13.34 5.03 12.52
CA PRO A 220 13.71 6.13 11.62
C PRO A 220 14.31 5.66 10.30
N ASN A 221 14.91 4.48 10.30
CA ASN A 221 15.54 3.85 9.13
C ASN A 221 14.55 3.12 8.21
N TYR A 222 13.26 3.06 8.55
CA TYR A 222 12.23 2.51 7.68
C TYR A 222 12.27 3.22 6.32
N HIS A 223 12.48 2.46 5.24
CA HIS A 223 12.73 3.05 3.93
C HIS A 223 12.21 2.14 2.81
N VAL A 224 12.21 2.64 1.58
CA VAL A 224 11.73 1.92 0.41
C VAL A 224 12.89 1.54 -0.49
N ALA A 225 12.92 0.26 -0.86
CA ALA A 225 13.81 -0.27 -1.88
C ALA A 225 13.00 -0.83 -3.06
N TYR A 226 13.68 -1.08 -4.20
CA TYR A 226 13.01 -1.59 -5.37
C TYR A 226 13.87 -2.51 -6.22
N GLY A 227 13.18 -3.24 -7.07
CA GLY A 227 13.74 -4.02 -8.15
C GLY A 227 12.79 -4.02 -9.35
N THR A 228 13.20 -4.68 -10.40
CA THR A 228 12.43 -4.77 -11.64
C THR A 228 12.31 -6.22 -12.10
N GLY A 229 11.39 -6.45 -13.02
CA GLY A 229 11.20 -7.77 -13.61
C GLY A 229 10.46 -7.70 -14.93
N ASN A 230 10.37 -8.84 -15.60
CA ASN A 230 9.75 -8.98 -16.91
C ASN A 230 8.35 -9.59 -16.85
N SER A 231 7.88 -9.90 -15.67
CA SER A 231 6.60 -10.58 -15.42
C SER A 231 6.00 -10.11 -14.11
N PRO A 232 4.65 -10.11 -13.99
CA PRO A 232 3.97 -9.74 -12.75
C PRO A 232 4.37 -10.57 -11.52
N LEU A 233 4.75 -11.83 -11.72
CA LEU A 233 5.18 -12.73 -10.64
C LEU A 233 6.70 -12.89 -10.56
N GLY A 234 7.44 -11.97 -11.15
CA GLY A 234 8.89 -11.96 -11.08
C GLY A 234 9.59 -12.90 -12.09
N PRO A 235 10.82 -13.31 -11.81
CA PRO A 235 11.63 -12.96 -10.64
C PRO A 235 11.98 -11.47 -10.56
N ILE A 236 12.26 -11.01 -9.33
CA ILE A 236 12.66 -9.64 -9.06
C ILE A 236 14.18 -9.54 -9.13
N GLN A 237 14.65 -8.62 -9.97
CA GLN A 237 16.05 -8.23 -10.01
C GLN A 237 16.21 -6.93 -9.20
N VAL A 238 16.93 -6.99 -8.10
CA VAL A 238 17.18 -5.82 -7.26
C VAL A 238 17.98 -4.79 -8.05
N ALA A 239 17.59 -3.53 -7.97
CA ALA A 239 18.24 -2.43 -8.68
C ALA A 239 19.66 -2.21 -8.15
N LYS A 240 20.55 -1.64 -8.97
CA LYS A 240 21.92 -1.30 -8.58
C LYS A 240 21.95 -0.27 -7.46
N GLU A 241 21.07 0.72 -7.53
CA GLU A 241 20.84 1.72 -6.49
C GLU A 241 19.41 1.52 -5.99
N PRO A 242 19.21 0.57 -5.04
CA PRO A 242 17.87 0.10 -4.73
C PRO A 242 17.06 1.05 -3.86
N ILE A 243 17.68 1.98 -3.14
CA ILE A 243 16.99 2.86 -2.19
C ILE A 243 16.39 4.05 -2.93
N ILE A 244 15.06 4.23 -2.83
CA ILE A 244 14.35 5.31 -3.51
C ILE A 244 13.71 6.31 -2.56
N LEU A 245 13.54 5.94 -1.29
CA LEU A 245 12.97 6.79 -0.27
C LEU A 245 13.63 6.42 1.06
N ILE A 246 14.24 7.41 1.74
CA ILE A 246 14.99 7.19 2.98
C ILE A 246 14.92 8.45 3.84
N GLN A 247 15.21 8.30 5.13
CA GLN A 247 15.23 9.41 6.09
C GLN A 247 16.12 10.57 5.65
N SER A 248 15.71 11.77 6.04
CA SER A 248 16.47 12.99 5.92
C SER A 248 16.44 13.73 7.25
N PRO A 249 17.36 13.40 8.20
CA PRO A 249 17.34 14.01 9.54
C PRO A 249 17.44 15.53 9.54
N LYS A 250 18.21 16.11 8.61
CA LYS A 250 18.31 17.56 8.46
C LYS A 250 16.98 18.26 8.13
N ASP A 251 16.07 17.52 7.47
CA ASP A 251 14.73 17.99 7.11
C ASP A 251 13.67 17.46 8.09
N GLU A 252 14.09 16.77 9.15
CA GLU A 252 13.25 16.13 10.15
C GLU A 252 12.28 15.08 9.54
N ILE A 253 12.75 14.33 8.54
CA ILE A 253 12.02 13.25 7.88
C ILE A 253 12.55 11.92 8.36
N TYR A 254 11.68 11.11 8.97
CA TYR A 254 12.04 9.83 9.59
C TYR A 254 11.07 8.72 9.19
N GLY A 255 11.62 7.56 8.88
CA GLY A 255 10.84 6.36 8.55
C GLY A 255 9.92 6.51 7.34
N PRO A 256 10.34 7.17 6.24
CA PRO A 256 9.47 7.34 5.07
C PRO A 256 9.43 6.04 4.27
N ALA A 257 8.31 5.35 4.35
CA ALA A 257 8.12 4.09 3.62
C ALA A 257 6.65 3.71 3.49
N HIS A 258 6.37 2.47 3.15
CA HIS A 258 5.08 1.89 2.88
C HIS A 258 4.30 2.74 1.86
N CYS A 259 4.75 2.66 0.62
CA CYS A 259 4.31 3.57 -0.44
C CYS A 259 3.27 2.96 -1.38
N SER A 260 2.57 3.85 -2.06
CA SER A 260 1.86 3.60 -3.31
C SER A 260 2.30 4.63 -4.35
N VAL A 261 2.04 4.36 -5.61
CA VAL A 261 2.51 5.19 -6.72
C VAL A 261 1.31 5.54 -7.61
N LEU A 262 1.28 6.77 -8.08
CA LEU A 262 0.23 7.26 -8.96
C LEU A 262 0.84 7.81 -10.24
N GLN A 263 0.33 7.34 -11.39
CA GLN A 263 0.52 8.04 -12.65
C GLN A 263 -0.60 9.08 -12.82
N VAL A 264 -0.22 10.33 -13.03
CA VAL A 264 -1.20 11.40 -13.26
C VAL A 264 -1.88 11.14 -14.60
N PRO A 265 -3.23 11.10 -14.65
CA PRO A 265 -3.94 10.86 -15.89
C PRO A 265 -3.71 11.99 -16.88
N ASP A 266 -3.69 11.66 -18.18
CA ASP A 266 -3.57 12.59 -19.29
C ASP A 266 -2.30 13.47 -19.30
N LYS A 267 -1.33 13.14 -18.45
CA LYS A 267 0.00 13.75 -18.43
C LYS A 267 1.05 12.71 -18.76
N LYS A 268 1.88 13.02 -19.74
CA LYS A 268 2.94 12.12 -20.17
C LYS A 268 3.96 11.93 -19.03
N ASP A 269 4.06 10.68 -18.55
CA ASP A 269 5.10 10.24 -17.62
C ASP A 269 5.26 11.10 -16.36
N SER A 270 4.13 11.57 -15.82
CA SER A 270 4.08 12.32 -14.57
C SER A 270 3.59 11.42 -13.46
N TRP A 271 4.40 11.22 -12.43
CA TRP A 271 4.17 10.26 -11.36
C TRP A 271 4.39 10.88 -9.98
N PHE A 272 3.65 10.36 -9.00
CA PHE A 272 3.80 10.69 -7.58
C PHE A 272 3.97 9.43 -6.76
N ILE A 273 4.74 9.54 -5.67
CA ILE A 273 4.81 8.53 -4.61
C ILE A 273 4.10 9.07 -3.38
N VAL A 274 3.24 8.23 -2.81
CA VAL A 274 2.50 8.51 -1.58
C VAL A 274 3.00 7.52 -0.53
N TYR A 275 3.34 8.01 0.65
CA TYR A 275 3.99 7.23 1.69
C TYR A 275 3.64 7.78 3.06
N HIS A 276 4.02 7.07 4.11
CA HIS A 276 3.96 7.66 5.45
C HIS A 276 5.36 7.94 5.98
N ARG A 277 5.44 8.84 6.94
CA ARG A 277 6.61 9.09 7.78
C ARG A 277 6.20 9.14 9.24
N ILE A 278 7.15 8.97 10.15
CA ILE A 278 6.90 9.14 11.58
C ILE A 278 6.72 10.63 11.87
N ASN A 279 5.66 10.98 12.60
CA ASN A 279 5.52 12.35 13.09
C ASN A 279 6.68 12.68 14.05
N LYS A 280 7.40 13.76 13.80
CA LYS A 280 8.62 14.10 14.53
C LYS A 280 8.42 14.30 16.03
N GLU A 281 7.25 14.76 16.45
CA GLU A 281 6.91 14.95 17.86
C GLU A 281 6.87 13.63 18.63
N TYR A 282 6.58 12.53 17.94
CA TYR A 282 6.43 11.20 18.52
C TYR A 282 7.65 10.30 18.30
N LEU A 283 8.70 10.79 17.66
CA LEU A 283 9.89 9.99 17.37
C LEU A 283 10.56 9.44 18.64
N LYS A 284 10.49 10.20 19.73
CA LYS A 284 11.09 9.84 21.03
C LYS A 284 10.14 9.13 21.99
N HIS A 285 8.87 8.97 21.62
CA HIS A 285 7.80 8.62 22.55
C HIS A 285 7.11 7.29 22.26
N GLY A 286 7.68 6.45 21.43
CA GLY A 286 6.98 5.22 21.30
C GLY A 286 7.28 4.40 20.07
N PRO A 287 6.51 3.32 19.92
CA PRO A 287 6.77 2.27 18.92
C PRO A 287 6.35 2.63 17.50
N GLY A 288 6.03 3.90 17.20
CA GLY A 288 5.85 4.37 15.83
C GLY A 288 4.42 4.28 15.29
N TRP A 289 3.40 4.33 16.12
CA TRP A 289 2.01 4.38 15.65
C TRP A 289 1.43 5.79 15.45
N HIS A 290 2.30 6.81 15.39
CA HIS A 290 1.92 8.19 15.08
C HIS A 290 2.56 8.59 13.76
N ARG A 291 1.96 8.12 12.68
CA ARG A 291 2.48 8.34 11.32
C ARG A 291 1.60 9.31 10.57
N GLU A 292 2.16 9.93 9.56
CA GLU A 292 1.48 10.93 8.75
C GLU A 292 1.76 10.69 7.26
N VAL A 293 0.78 11.01 6.42
CA VAL A 293 0.81 10.71 4.99
C VAL A 293 1.40 11.87 4.21
N CYS A 294 2.30 11.54 3.31
CA CYS A 294 3.05 12.46 2.46
C CYS A 294 2.92 12.09 0.99
N ILE A 295 3.16 13.08 0.12
CA ILE A 295 3.21 12.90 -1.33
C ILE A 295 4.37 13.69 -1.91
N ASP A 296 5.12 13.07 -2.83
CA ASP A 296 6.21 13.70 -3.57
C ASP A 296 6.23 13.24 -5.02
N PRO A 297 6.74 14.08 -5.95
CA PRO A 297 6.92 13.65 -7.34
C PRO A 297 8.00 12.58 -7.45
N VAL A 298 7.80 11.65 -8.39
CA VAL A 298 8.78 10.61 -8.72
C VAL A 298 9.56 11.00 -9.95
N SER A 299 10.89 10.90 -9.86
CA SER A 299 11.79 11.07 -10.99
C SER A 299 12.37 9.73 -11.43
N TYR A 300 12.14 9.35 -12.69
CA TYR A 300 12.68 8.11 -13.27
C TYR A 300 14.15 8.20 -13.66
N THR A 301 14.77 9.36 -13.53
CA THR A 301 16.23 9.46 -13.64
C THR A 301 16.93 8.73 -12.48
N HIS A 302 16.24 8.54 -11.36
CA HIS A 302 16.72 7.79 -10.20
C HIS A 302 16.28 6.30 -10.20
N LEU A 303 15.19 5.97 -10.92
CA LEU A 303 14.66 4.61 -11.04
C LEU A 303 15.18 3.96 -12.31
N ARG A 304 16.47 3.74 -12.43
CA ARG A 304 17.07 3.01 -13.55
C ARG A 304 17.18 1.53 -13.24
N ALA A 305 16.68 0.74 -14.19
CA ALA A 305 16.91 -0.70 -14.19
C ALA A 305 18.39 -1.04 -14.39
#